data_6803b3bb677507a4fbd4bb9ca51dfc9f
#
_entry.id   6803b3bb677507a4fbd4bb9ca51dfc9f
#
_cell.length_a   1.000
_cell.length_b   1.000
_cell.length_c   1.000
_cell.angle_alpha   90.00
_cell.angle_beta   90.00
_cell.angle_gamma   90.00
#
_symmetry.space_group_name_H-M   'P 1'
#
loop_
_entity.id
_entity.type
_entity.pdbx_description
1 polymer ?
#
loop_
_entity_poly.entity_id
_entity_poly.type
_entity_poly.pdbx_seq_one_letter_code
_entity_poly.pdbx_strand_id
1 'polypeptide(L)'
;MIEVLFAAIGVALGFGGKYAYDRQQTTNGQRTIDKELAQAKQQAGDIVLKAKDEALRIENERRRAMQKTENRLLEREASLDRKLDELDRRSEKLRKSETEVDELKNEIREIRGRQQAKLEKIAGLTKQDAASKLMHMTERDIRQDLTGLVDKLQREAMDDAEEKAQMILVTAMERMSSEVTAERTVTAIKLPDDDMKGRIIGKEGRNIQALQRATGVDILVDDTPGMIVLSSFDPVRRQVARLSLEMLMKDGRIHPGRIEEVVAKANKQIDKEVVRAGEDAAREIGVAGIPKELLHLVGELKFRTSYGQNVLKHSTEMAQIAGLIAAEIGADVRTVKIATLLHDMGKAVTHKMEGKHHHIGAELARKAGLSEAICHAIEAH
;
A
#
# COMPACT_ATOMS: atom_id res chain seq x y z
N MET A 1 -16.51 32.33 -6.67
CA MET A 1 -16.86 33.41 -7.63
C MET A 1 -17.31 34.69 -6.95
N ILE A 2 -18.10 34.61 -5.89
CA ILE A 2 -18.63 35.82 -5.16
C ILE A 2 -17.52 36.59 -4.44
N GLU A 3 -16.54 35.95 -3.85
CA GLU A 3 -15.43 36.61 -3.15
C GLU A 3 -14.49 37.39 -4.07
N VAL A 4 -14.29 36.92 -5.30
CA VAL A 4 -13.49 37.64 -6.31
C VAL A 4 -14.21 38.90 -6.82
N LEU A 5 -15.54 38.86 -6.85
CA LEU A 5 -16.38 40.02 -7.23
C LEU A 5 -16.31 41.11 -6.17
N PHE A 6 -16.33 40.76 -4.89
CA PHE A 6 -16.23 41.72 -3.78
C PHE A 6 -14.83 42.35 -3.69
N ALA A 7 -13.76 41.61 -3.97
CA ALA A 7 -12.41 42.17 -4.02
C ALA A 7 -12.25 43.19 -5.17
N ALA A 8 -12.83 42.92 -6.34
CA ALA A 8 -12.81 43.84 -7.48
C ALA A 8 -13.59 45.13 -7.22
N ILE A 9 -14.75 45.05 -6.52
CA ILE A 9 -15.59 46.21 -6.16
C ILE A 9 -14.88 47.07 -5.09
N GLY A 10 -14.22 46.45 -4.11
CA GLY A 10 -13.47 47.15 -3.07
C GLY A 10 -12.31 48.00 -3.62
N VAL A 11 -11.59 47.46 -4.60
CA VAL A 11 -10.50 48.17 -5.28
C VAL A 11 -11.02 49.33 -6.13
N ALA A 12 -12.15 49.14 -6.83
CA ALA A 12 -12.74 50.21 -7.65
C ALA A 12 -13.25 51.41 -6.81
N LEU A 13 -13.83 51.17 -5.64
CA LEU A 13 -14.31 52.22 -4.75
C LEU A 13 -13.17 52.97 -4.03
N GLY A 14 -12.10 52.29 -3.67
CA GLY A 14 -10.90 52.91 -3.05
C GLY A 14 -10.15 53.85 -4.01
N PHE A 15 -10.09 53.48 -5.29
CA PHE A 15 -9.45 54.32 -6.30
C PHE A 15 -10.31 55.51 -6.72
N GLY A 16 -11.63 55.36 -6.78
CA GLY A 16 -12.57 56.47 -7.13
C GLY A 16 -12.54 57.62 -6.13
N GLY A 17 -12.38 57.34 -4.82
CA GLY A 17 -12.27 58.35 -3.77
C GLY A 17 -10.98 59.17 -3.84
N LYS A 18 -9.86 58.52 -4.19
CA LYS A 18 -8.57 59.21 -4.30
C LYS A 18 -8.51 60.14 -5.53
N TYR A 19 -9.14 59.71 -6.63
CA TYR A 19 -9.19 60.54 -7.87
C TYR A 19 -9.95 61.86 -7.70
N ALA A 20 -10.93 61.93 -6.84
CA ALA A 20 -11.68 63.16 -6.56
C ALA A 20 -10.89 64.18 -5.71
N TYR A 21 -9.98 63.71 -4.86
CA TYR A 21 -9.19 64.55 -3.95
C TYR A 21 -7.99 65.23 -4.67
N ASP A 22 -7.34 64.52 -5.62
CA ASP A 22 -6.10 64.98 -6.27
C ASP A 22 -6.35 65.91 -7.49
N ARG A 23 -7.58 66.09 -7.93
CA ARG A 23 -7.93 67.00 -9.05
C ARG A 23 -7.67 68.49 -8.73
N GLN A 24 -7.32 68.79 -7.50
CA GLN A 24 -7.10 70.16 -7.01
C GLN A 24 -5.62 70.55 -6.91
N GLN A 25 -4.65 69.67 -7.17
CA GLN A 25 -3.21 70.01 -7.14
C GLN A 25 -2.45 69.50 -8.36
N THR A 26 -2.16 70.46 -9.22
CA THR A 26 -1.01 70.60 -10.14
C THR A 26 -0.77 69.59 -11.28
N THR A 27 -0.64 70.18 -12.43
CA THR A 27 -0.38 69.61 -13.76
C THR A 27 0.86 68.66 -13.93
N ASN A 28 1.69 68.52 -12.94
CA ASN A 28 2.87 67.59 -12.98
C ASN A 28 2.61 66.29 -12.23
N GLY A 29 1.66 66.18 -11.32
CA GLY A 29 1.26 64.97 -10.64
C GLY A 29 0.46 64.02 -11.55
N GLN A 30 -0.28 64.54 -12.53
CA GLN A 30 -1.15 63.77 -13.39
C GLN A 30 -0.43 62.71 -14.22
N ARG A 31 0.75 62.99 -14.75
CA ARG A 31 1.54 62.05 -15.58
C ARG A 31 2.11 60.90 -14.76
N THR A 32 2.41 61.12 -13.49
CA THR A 32 2.94 60.07 -12.61
C THR A 32 1.80 59.14 -12.15
N ILE A 33 0.66 59.71 -11.82
CA ILE A 33 -0.55 58.98 -11.45
C ILE A 33 -1.07 58.12 -12.61
N ASP A 34 -1.09 58.65 -13.82
CA ASP A 34 -1.51 57.88 -14.99
C ASP A 34 -0.57 56.71 -15.31
N LYS A 35 0.73 56.87 -15.07
CA LYS A 35 1.68 55.76 -15.19
C LYS A 35 1.49 54.68 -14.12
N GLU A 36 1.31 55.09 -12.87
CA GLU A 36 1.06 54.14 -11.79
C GLU A 36 -0.30 53.44 -11.95
N LEU A 37 -1.32 54.17 -12.43
CA LEU A 37 -2.63 53.61 -12.75
C LEU A 37 -2.55 52.58 -13.91
N ALA A 38 -1.75 52.90 -14.94
CA ALA A 38 -1.53 52.00 -16.07
C ALA A 38 -0.78 50.72 -15.62
N GLN A 39 0.25 50.85 -14.78
CA GLN A 39 0.96 49.71 -14.19
C GLN A 39 0.07 48.89 -13.25
N ALA A 40 -0.72 49.53 -12.40
CA ALA A 40 -1.66 48.82 -11.53
C ALA A 40 -2.75 48.09 -12.33
N LYS A 41 -3.25 48.67 -13.42
CA LYS A 41 -4.19 47.98 -14.34
C LYS A 41 -3.56 46.79 -15.04
N GLN A 42 -2.32 46.91 -15.44
CA GLN A 42 -1.59 45.81 -16.07
C GLN A 42 -1.34 44.68 -15.08
N GLN A 43 -0.89 45.00 -13.86
CA GLN A 43 -0.70 44.01 -12.79
C GLN A 43 -2.01 43.32 -12.38
N ALA A 44 -3.10 44.11 -12.28
CA ALA A 44 -4.42 43.53 -12.01
C ALA A 44 -4.89 42.60 -13.14
N GLY A 45 -4.65 42.98 -14.39
CA GLY A 45 -4.91 42.13 -15.56
C GLY A 45 -4.12 40.81 -15.52
N ASP A 46 -2.85 40.87 -15.19
CA ASP A 46 -1.98 39.71 -15.09
C ASP A 46 -2.39 38.74 -13.95
N ILE A 47 -2.80 39.31 -12.82
CA ILE A 47 -3.32 38.53 -11.67
C ILE A 47 -4.63 37.83 -12.05
N VAL A 48 -5.56 38.55 -12.71
CA VAL A 48 -6.82 37.93 -13.17
C VAL A 48 -6.58 36.83 -14.20
N LEU A 49 -5.62 37.04 -15.12
CA LEU A 49 -5.28 36.04 -16.11
C LEU A 49 -4.70 34.78 -15.45
N LYS A 50 -3.73 34.96 -14.55
CA LYS A 50 -3.14 33.84 -13.80
C LYS A 50 -4.18 33.09 -12.95
N ALA A 51 -5.08 33.82 -12.30
CA ALA A 51 -6.16 33.20 -11.52
C ALA A 51 -7.14 32.42 -12.41
N LYS A 52 -7.38 32.89 -13.63
CA LYS A 52 -8.23 32.21 -14.61
C LYS A 52 -7.58 30.94 -15.15
N ASP A 53 -6.29 30.99 -15.44
CA ASP A 53 -5.53 29.83 -15.90
C ASP A 53 -5.43 28.75 -14.80
N GLU A 54 -5.21 29.16 -13.55
CA GLU A 54 -5.18 28.25 -12.41
C GLU A 54 -6.55 27.60 -12.15
N ALA A 55 -7.63 28.39 -12.25
CA ALA A 55 -8.99 27.86 -12.12
C ALA A 55 -9.31 26.83 -13.21
N LEU A 56 -8.96 27.10 -14.46
CA LEU A 56 -9.12 26.17 -15.58
C LEU A 56 -8.29 24.88 -15.39
N ARG A 57 -7.10 25.01 -14.83
CA ARG A 57 -6.25 23.87 -14.54
C ARG A 57 -6.84 22.97 -13.47
N ILE A 58 -7.31 23.57 -12.35
CA ILE A 58 -7.98 22.85 -11.26
C ILE A 58 -9.27 22.18 -11.76
N GLU A 59 -10.05 22.87 -12.59
CA GLU A 59 -11.27 22.30 -13.16
C GLU A 59 -10.97 21.10 -14.07
N ASN A 60 -9.95 21.19 -14.91
CA ASN A 60 -9.52 20.10 -15.77
C ASN A 60 -8.96 18.89 -14.98
N GLU A 61 -8.20 19.15 -13.92
CA GLU A 61 -7.70 18.10 -13.03
C GLU A 61 -8.86 17.39 -12.30
N ARG A 62 -9.82 18.16 -11.79
CA ARG A 62 -11.03 17.62 -11.18
C ARG A 62 -11.85 16.79 -12.15
N ARG A 63 -12.04 17.26 -13.37
CA ARG A 63 -12.77 16.53 -14.42
C ARG A 63 -12.10 15.21 -14.78
N ARG A 64 -10.77 15.21 -14.89
CA ARG A 64 -9.99 13.98 -15.15
C ARG A 64 -10.08 12.99 -13.98
N ALA A 65 -10.01 13.50 -12.74
CA ALA A 65 -10.15 12.67 -11.55
C ALA A 65 -11.56 12.04 -11.46
N MET A 66 -12.59 12.84 -11.76
CA MET A 66 -13.98 12.36 -11.78
C MET A 66 -14.21 11.27 -12.83
N GLN A 67 -13.71 11.48 -14.05
CA GLN A 67 -13.82 10.51 -15.14
C GLN A 67 -13.06 9.20 -14.85
N LYS A 68 -11.91 9.30 -14.17
CA LYS A 68 -11.16 8.12 -13.72
C LYS A 68 -11.93 7.32 -12.65
N THR A 69 -12.61 8.02 -11.76
CA THR A 69 -13.44 7.37 -10.72
C THR A 69 -14.67 6.70 -11.32
N GLU A 70 -15.31 7.36 -12.28
CA GLU A 70 -16.47 6.83 -13.00
C GLU A 70 -16.14 5.57 -13.80
N ASN A 71 -15.05 5.59 -14.55
CA ASN A 71 -14.57 4.40 -15.26
C ASN A 71 -14.28 3.23 -14.31
N ARG A 72 -13.67 3.52 -13.15
CA ARG A 72 -13.38 2.51 -12.14
C ARG A 72 -14.65 1.93 -11.49
N LEU A 73 -15.69 2.75 -11.34
CA LEU A 73 -16.99 2.30 -10.85
C LEU A 73 -17.67 1.38 -11.88
N LEU A 74 -17.65 1.74 -13.17
CA LEU A 74 -18.19 0.92 -14.25
C LEU A 74 -17.48 -0.44 -14.38
N GLU A 75 -16.14 -0.45 -14.27
CA GLU A 75 -15.39 -1.72 -14.27
C GLU A 75 -15.74 -2.61 -13.07
N ARG A 76 -15.95 -1.99 -11.92
CA ARG A 76 -16.33 -2.70 -10.70
C ARG A 76 -17.75 -3.27 -10.77
N GLU A 77 -18.69 -2.51 -11.33
CA GLU A 77 -20.07 -2.92 -11.58
C GLU A 77 -20.09 -4.13 -12.54
N ALA A 78 -19.40 -4.03 -13.67
CA ALA A 78 -19.27 -5.13 -14.61
C ALA A 78 -18.58 -6.39 -14.04
N SER A 79 -17.70 -6.22 -13.06
CA SER A 79 -17.07 -7.34 -12.33
C SER A 79 -18.04 -8.00 -11.35
N LEU A 80 -18.86 -7.20 -10.66
CA LEU A 80 -19.88 -7.69 -9.75
C LEU A 80 -20.97 -8.46 -10.49
N ASP A 81 -21.44 -7.96 -11.63
CA ASP A 81 -22.44 -8.63 -12.45
C ASP A 81 -21.94 -10.01 -12.92
N ARG A 82 -20.69 -10.09 -13.38
CA ARG A 82 -20.09 -11.38 -13.76
C ARG A 82 -20.03 -12.38 -12.59
N LYS A 83 -19.74 -11.90 -11.38
CA LYS A 83 -19.70 -12.75 -10.18
C LYS A 83 -21.09 -13.21 -9.75
N LEU A 84 -22.09 -12.35 -9.91
CA LEU A 84 -23.50 -12.72 -9.66
C LEU A 84 -23.96 -13.82 -10.64
N ASP A 85 -23.71 -13.65 -11.94
CA ASP A 85 -24.02 -14.66 -12.95
C ASP A 85 -23.34 -16.01 -12.67
N GLU A 86 -22.09 -15.99 -12.19
CA GLU A 86 -21.37 -17.22 -11.81
C GLU A 86 -21.98 -17.90 -10.60
N LEU A 87 -22.36 -17.12 -9.58
CA LEU A 87 -23.05 -17.64 -8.40
C LEU A 87 -24.40 -18.26 -8.75
N ASP A 88 -25.18 -17.63 -9.62
CA ASP A 88 -26.46 -18.16 -10.06
C ASP A 88 -26.28 -19.47 -10.82
N ARG A 89 -25.31 -19.57 -11.73
CA ARG A 89 -24.97 -20.82 -12.42
C ARG A 89 -24.55 -21.94 -11.47
N ARG A 90 -23.76 -21.60 -10.44
CA ARG A 90 -23.35 -22.58 -9.41
C ARG A 90 -24.53 -23.05 -8.56
N SER A 91 -25.41 -22.13 -8.18
CA SER A 91 -26.63 -22.43 -7.43
C SER A 91 -27.55 -23.38 -8.21
N GLU A 92 -27.72 -23.11 -9.52
CA GLU A 92 -28.52 -23.96 -10.38
C GLU A 92 -27.93 -25.37 -10.59
N LYS A 93 -26.59 -25.44 -10.71
CA LYS A 93 -25.87 -26.72 -10.81
C LYS A 93 -25.98 -27.55 -9.53
N LEU A 94 -25.84 -26.88 -8.37
CA LEU A 94 -26.00 -27.51 -7.06
C LEU A 94 -27.44 -28.13 -6.92
N ARG A 95 -28.47 -27.35 -7.27
CA ARG A 95 -29.86 -27.79 -7.21
C ARG A 95 -30.15 -28.98 -8.13
N LYS A 96 -29.51 -29.01 -9.33
CA LYS A 96 -29.60 -30.19 -10.22
C LYS A 96 -28.95 -31.42 -9.59
N SER A 97 -27.75 -31.27 -9.00
CA SER A 97 -27.10 -32.41 -8.33
C SER A 97 -27.88 -32.90 -7.10
N GLU A 98 -28.54 -32.02 -6.35
CA GLU A 98 -29.41 -32.41 -5.25
C GLU A 98 -30.63 -33.24 -5.73
N THR A 99 -31.25 -32.84 -6.83
CA THR A 99 -32.35 -33.59 -7.43
C THR A 99 -31.90 -34.97 -7.95
N GLU A 100 -30.77 -35.04 -8.64
CA GLU A 100 -30.18 -36.30 -9.09
C GLU A 100 -29.86 -37.26 -7.94
N VAL A 101 -29.34 -36.76 -6.85
CA VAL A 101 -29.06 -37.56 -5.65
C VAL A 101 -30.35 -38.10 -5.01
N ASP A 102 -31.42 -37.31 -4.97
CA ASP A 102 -32.70 -37.77 -4.44
C ASP A 102 -33.39 -38.77 -5.35
N GLU A 103 -33.28 -38.64 -6.67
CA GLU A 103 -33.72 -39.64 -7.63
C GLU A 103 -32.98 -40.96 -7.48
N LEU A 104 -31.64 -40.91 -7.39
CA LEU A 104 -30.80 -42.08 -7.13
C LEU A 104 -31.16 -42.80 -5.83
N LYS A 105 -31.41 -42.05 -4.76
CA LYS A 105 -31.87 -42.61 -3.47
C LYS A 105 -33.20 -43.37 -3.61
N ASN A 106 -34.13 -42.83 -4.41
CA ASN A 106 -35.39 -43.48 -4.63
C ASN A 106 -35.24 -44.74 -5.49
N GLU A 107 -34.42 -44.73 -6.52
CA GLU A 107 -34.10 -45.89 -7.36
C GLU A 107 -33.42 -47.03 -6.53
N ILE A 108 -32.48 -46.67 -5.65
CA ILE A 108 -31.86 -47.63 -4.71
C ILE A 108 -32.90 -48.26 -3.79
N ARG A 109 -33.89 -47.50 -3.31
CA ARG A 109 -34.98 -48.03 -2.48
C ARG A 109 -35.84 -49.04 -3.25
N GLU A 110 -36.13 -48.76 -4.51
CA GLU A 110 -36.94 -49.65 -5.38
C GLU A 110 -36.17 -50.96 -5.69
N ILE A 111 -34.91 -50.87 -6.09
CA ILE A 111 -34.02 -52.02 -6.33
C ILE A 111 -33.94 -52.89 -5.08
N ARG A 112 -33.84 -52.30 -3.93
CA ARG A 112 -33.78 -52.94 -2.63
C ARG A 112 -35.05 -53.72 -2.32
N GLY A 113 -36.23 -53.12 -2.56
CA GLY A 113 -37.50 -53.81 -2.44
C GLY A 113 -37.63 -55.02 -3.36
N ARG A 114 -37.15 -54.91 -4.59
CA ARG A 114 -37.14 -56.03 -5.55
C ARG A 114 -36.14 -57.14 -5.16
N GLN A 115 -34.95 -56.78 -4.63
CA GLN A 115 -34.00 -57.79 -4.13
C GLN A 115 -34.50 -58.52 -2.90
N GLN A 116 -35.15 -57.82 -1.99
CA GLN A 116 -35.73 -58.38 -0.76
C GLN A 116 -36.83 -59.40 -1.12
N ALA A 117 -37.72 -59.07 -2.08
CA ALA A 117 -38.74 -59.99 -2.55
C ALA A 117 -38.16 -61.21 -3.26
N LYS A 118 -37.02 -61.06 -4.00
CA LYS A 118 -36.30 -62.19 -4.60
C LYS A 118 -35.62 -63.06 -3.55
N LEU A 119 -35.02 -62.50 -2.51
CA LEU A 119 -34.38 -63.30 -1.41
C LEU A 119 -35.40 -64.06 -0.60
N GLU A 120 -36.55 -63.54 -0.30
CA GLU A 120 -37.67 -64.26 0.34
C GLU A 120 -38.14 -65.47 -0.51
N LYS A 121 -38.10 -65.36 -1.83
CA LYS A 121 -38.51 -66.39 -2.76
C LYS A 121 -37.47 -67.52 -2.99
N ILE A 122 -36.19 -67.25 -2.80
CA ILE A 122 -35.08 -68.17 -3.09
C ILE A 122 -34.59 -68.95 -1.85
N ALA A 123 -34.70 -68.41 -0.65
CA ALA A 123 -33.88 -68.92 0.47
C ALA A 123 -34.58 -69.98 1.33
N GLY A 124 -35.88 -70.26 1.28
CA GLY A 124 -36.53 -71.23 2.16
C GLY A 124 -36.30 -70.91 3.67
N LEU A 125 -35.73 -69.71 3.95
CA LEU A 125 -35.40 -69.26 5.30
C LEU A 125 -36.68 -68.84 6.02
N THR A 126 -36.74 -69.00 7.35
CA THR A 126 -37.82 -68.42 8.09
C THR A 126 -37.78 -66.89 7.92
N LYS A 127 -38.94 -66.27 7.96
CA LYS A 127 -39.08 -64.82 7.76
C LYS A 127 -38.19 -64.01 8.67
N GLN A 128 -37.90 -64.52 9.86
CA GLN A 128 -37.04 -63.90 10.91
C GLN A 128 -35.53 -63.97 10.54
N ASP A 129 -35.08 -65.13 10.10
CA ASP A 129 -33.64 -65.32 9.76
C ASP A 129 -33.28 -64.55 8.46
N ALA A 130 -34.19 -64.55 7.48
CA ALA A 130 -34.02 -63.74 6.26
C ALA A 130 -33.98 -62.24 6.57
N ALA A 131 -34.83 -61.73 7.45
CA ALA A 131 -34.85 -60.34 7.86
C ALA A 131 -33.56 -59.94 8.61
N SER A 132 -33.09 -60.78 9.54
CA SER A 132 -31.87 -60.52 10.30
C SER A 132 -30.62 -60.50 9.42
N LYS A 133 -30.49 -61.46 8.48
CA LYS A 133 -29.35 -61.54 7.56
C LYS A 133 -29.39 -60.41 6.53
N LEU A 134 -30.57 -60.00 6.07
CA LEU A 134 -30.74 -58.86 5.17
C LEU A 134 -30.41 -57.55 5.85
N MET A 135 -30.83 -57.37 7.14
CA MET A 135 -30.49 -56.20 7.91
C MET A 135 -28.96 -56.04 8.08
N HIS A 136 -28.27 -57.11 8.40
CA HIS A 136 -26.79 -57.08 8.56
C HIS A 136 -26.07 -56.76 7.24
N MET A 137 -26.51 -57.39 6.12
CA MET A 137 -25.91 -57.08 4.82
C MET A 137 -26.19 -55.63 4.39
N THR A 138 -27.40 -55.18 4.59
CA THR A 138 -27.83 -53.82 4.27
C THR A 138 -27.15 -52.76 5.14
N GLU A 139 -27.01 -53.01 6.41
CA GLU A 139 -26.29 -52.11 7.33
C GLU A 139 -24.80 -51.96 6.92
N ARG A 140 -24.20 -53.04 6.51
CA ARG A 140 -22.81 -53.03 6.02
C ARG A 140 -22.64 -52.25 4.71
N ASP A 141 -23.53 -52.47 3.74
CA ASP A 141 -23.48 -51.80 2.44
C ASP A 141 -23.78 -50.29 2.58
N ILE A 142 -24.81 -49.94 3.36
CA ILE A 142 -25.13 -48.53 3.64
C ILE A 142 -24.01 -47.84 4.39
N ARG A 143 -23.38 -48.51 5.36
CA ARG A 143 -22.28 -47.89 6.09
C ARG A 143 -21.09 -47.62 5.20
N GLN A 144 -20.82 -48.48 4.22
CA GLN A 144 -19.75 -48.33 3.25
C GLN A 144 -20.04 -47.21 2.25
N ASP A 145 -21.27 -47.13 1.73
CA ASP A 145 -21.73 -46.07 0.82
C ASP A 145 -21.83 -44.71 1.49
N LEU A 146 -22.31 -44.65 2.74
CA LEU A 146 -22.35 -43.43 3.54
C LEU A 146 -20.93 -42.90 3.85
N THR A 147 -19.98 -43.78 4.15
CA THR A 147 -18.60 -43.38 4.38
C THR A 147 -18.01 -42.76 3.11
N GLY A 148 -18.21 -43.41 1.96
CA GLY A 148 -17.75 -42.88 0.66
C GLY A 148 -18.41 -41.52 0.29
N LEU A 149 -19.70 -41.39 0.58
CA LEU A 149 -20.42 -40.12 0.33
C LEU A 149 -19.97 -39.00 1.27
N VAL A 150 -19.79 -39.30 2.54
CA VAL A 150 -19.28 -38.34 3.55
C VAL A 150 -17.87 -37.88 3.18
N ASP A 151 -16.99 -38.80 2.83
CA ASP A 151 -15.62 -38.48 2.41
C ASP A 151 -15.60 -37.60 1.14
N LYS A 152 -16.53 -37.89 0.18
CA LYS A 152 -16.65 -37.06 -1.03
C LYS A 152 -17.17 -35.66 -0.72
N LEU A 153 -18.25 -35.57 0.05
CA LEU A 153 -18.81 -34.28 0.48
C LEU A 153 -17.84 -33.45 1.33
N GLN A 154 -17.03 -34.12 2.14
CA GLN A 154 -16.04 -33.47 2.96
C GLN A 154 -14.88 -32.93 2.15
N ARG A 155 -14.43 -33.63 1.10
CA ARG A 155 -13.44 -33.12 0.15
C ARG A 155 -13.98 -31.94 -0.67
N GLU A 156 -15.16 -32.10 -1.25
CA GLU A 156 -15.82 -31.00 -2.01
C GLU A 156 -16.05 -29.75 -1.14
N ALA A 157 -16.43 -29.93 0.13
CA ALA A 157 -16.58 -28.82 1.07
C ALA A 157 -15.23 -28.17 1.46
N MET A 158 -14.14 -28.95 1.54
CA MET A 158 -12.80 -28.42 1.78
C MET A 158 -12.29 -27.65 0.57
N ASP A 159 -12.42 -28.19 -0.63
CA ASP A 159 -11.99 -27.55 -1.87
C ASP A 159 -12.77 -26.22 -2.08
N ASP A 160 -14.08 -26.22 -1.87
CA ASP A 160 -14.94 -25.02 -1.92
C ASP A 160 -14.57 -23.99 -0.84
N ALA A 161 -14.20 -24.45 0.37
CA ALA A 161 -13.78 -23.56 1.45
C ALA A 161 -12.42 -22.92 1.16
N GLU A 162 -11.49 -23.68 0.56
CA GLU A 162 -10.17 -23.20 0.17
C GLU A 162 -10.26 -22.19 -0.98
N GLU A 163 -11.07 -22.46 -2.00
CA GLU A 163 -11.33 -21.52 -3.11
C GLU A 163 -11.98 -20.23 -2.60
N LYS A 164 -12.97 -20.34 -1.69
CA LYS A 164 -13.59 -19.16 -1.06
C LYS A 164 -12.61 -18.39 -0.18
N ALA A 165 -11.75 -19.07 0.58
CA ALA A 165 -10.73 -18.43 1.40
C ALA A 165 -9.72 -17.67 0.53
N GLN A 166 -9.25 -18.26 -0.57
CA GLN A 166 -8.38 -17.60 -1.54
C GLN A 166 -9.07 -16.37 -2.17
N MET A 167 -10.33 -16.49 -2.57
CA MET A 167 -11.10 -15.38 -3.14
C MET A 167 -11.30 -14.24 -2.14
N ILE A 168 -11.57 -14.55 -0.87
CA ILE A 168 -11.68 -13.55 0.21
C ILE A 168 -10.33 -12.87 0.43
N LEU A 169 -9.22 -13.63 0.44
CA LEU A 169 -7.87 -13.08 0.59
C LEU A 169 -7.51 -12.16 -0.58
N VAL A 170 -7.75 -12.58 -1.82
CA VAL A 170 -7.50 -11.75 -3.02
C VAL A 170 -8.36 -10.49 -2.98
N THR A 171 -9.65 -10.60 -2.65
CA THR A 171 -10.56 -9.45 -2.54
C THR A 171 -10.14 -8.50 -1.41
N ALA A 172 -9.68 -9.04 -0.27
CA ALA A 172 -9.15 -8.24 0.83
C ALA A 172 -7.84 -7.54 0.44
N MET A 173 -6.94 -8.23 -0.26
CA MET A 173 -5.69 -7.66 -0.79
C MET A 173 -5.97 -6.55 -1.82
N GLU A 174 -6.92 -6.75 -2.75
CA GLU A 174 -7.34 -5.72 -3.71
C GLU A 174 -7.94 -4.49 -3.02
N ARG A 175 -8.77 -4.69 -1.99
CA ARG A 175 -9.32 -3.57 -1.19
C ARG A 175 -8.23 -2.82 -0.42
N MET A 176 -7.29 -3.54 0.18
CA MET A 176 -6.19 -2.92 0.93
C MET A 176 -5.19 -2.22 0.01
N SER A 177 -4.94 -2.72 -1.21
CA SER A 177 -4.02 -2.08 -2.17
C SER A 177 -4.56 -0.77 -2.74
N SER A 178 -5.88 -0.54 -2.71
CA SER A 178 -6.48 0.67 -3.27
C SER A 178 -6.46 1.89 -2.34
N GLU A 179 -6.23 1.72 -1.05
CA GLU A 179 -6.29 2.82 -0.06
C GLU A 179 -4.94 3.48 0.25
N VAL A 180 -3.80 2.93 -0.15
CA VAL A 180 -2.49 3.45 0.26
C VAL A 180 -1.51 3.51 -0.91
N THR A 181 -1.74 4.44 -1.83
CA THR A 181 -0.83 4.69 -2.96
C THR A 181 0.11 5.88 -2.76
N ALA A 182 0.10 6.53 -1.61
CA ALA A 182 0.98 7.67 -1.35
C ALA A 182 2.25 7.22 -0.60
N GLU A 183 3.39 7.39 -1.25
CA GLU A 183 4.69 7.33 -0.57
C GLU A 183 4.72 8.44 0.50
N ARG A 184 4.84 8.05 1.77
CA ARG A 184 4.85 9.03 2.86
C ARG A 184 6.20 9.72 2.92
N THR A 185 6.26 10.94 2.43
CA THR A 185 7.45 11.82 2.52
C THR A 185 7.51 12.59 3.83
N VAL A 186 6.47 12.54 4.64
CA VAL A 186 6.33 13.26 5.90
C VAL A 186 6.16 12.32 7.09
N THR A 187 6.66 12.76 8.25
CA THR A 187 6.47 12.07 9.53
C THR A 187 6.09 13.08 10.59
N ALA A 188 4.91 12.92 11.19
CA ALA A 188 4.46 13.74 12.30
C ALA A 188 5.02 13.19 13.62
N ILE A 189 5.53 14.09 14.47
CA ILE A 189 6.02 13.79 15.82
C ILE A 189 5.13 14.53 16.82
N LYS A 190 4.59 13.79 17.76
CA LYS A 190 3.84 14.35 18.87
C LYS A 190 4.78 14.86 19.95
N LEU A 191 4.58 16.10 20.36
CA LEU A 191 5.33 16.73 21.43
C LEU A 191 4.63 16.48 22.78
N PRO A 192 5.40 16.41 23.89
CA PRO A 192 4.83 16.27 25.23
C PRO A 192 3.99 17.46 25.66
N ASP A 193 4.42 18.66 25.28
CA ASP A 193 3.81 19.95 25.60
C ASP A 193 4.14 21.01 24.53
N ASP A 194 3.44 22.13 24.53
CA ASP A 194 3.69 23.25 23.61
C ASP A 194 4.96 24.04 23.96
N ASP A 195 5.43 24.02 25.21
CA ASP A 195 6.70 24.67 25.59
C ASP A 195 7.87 24.00 24.89
N MET A 196 7.77 22.69 24.67
CA MET A 196 8.79 21.95 23.91
C MET A 196 8.91 22.43 22.47
N LYS A 197 7.79 22.83 21.85
CA LYS A 197 7.76 23.42 20.50
C LYS A 197 8.62 24.68 20.43
N GLY A 198 8.42 25.60 21.36
CA GLY A 198 9.23 26.83 21.48
C GLY A 198 10.74 26.55 21.69
N ARG A 199 11.06 25.52 22.48
CA ARG A 199 12.46 25.11 22.73
C ARG A 199 13.11 24.48 21.49
N ILE A 200 12.36 23.69 20.73
CA ILE A 200 12.85 23.11 19.47
C ILE A 200 13.09 24.21 18.44
N ILE A 201 12.22 25.19 18.31
CA ILE A 201 12.41 26.35 17.44
C ILE A 201 13.63 27.15 17.89
N GLY A 202 13.70 27.47 19.17
CA GLY A 202 14.73 28.31 19.78
C GLY A 202 14.61 29.79 19.39
N LYS A 203 15.39 30.63 20.04
CA LYS A 203 15.41 32.07 19.79
C LYS A 203 15.77 32.34 18.31
N GLU A 204 14.92 33.08 17.61
CA GLU A 204 15.11 33.40 16.17
C GLU A 204 15.23 32.15 15.28
N GLY A 205 14.69 31.01 15.69
CA GLY A 205 14.71 29.78 14.90
C GLY A 205 16.07 29.05 14.86
N ARG A 206 17.04 29.45 15.67
CA ARG A 206 18.43 28.94 15.61
C ARG A 206 18.52 27.41 15.83
N ASN A 207 17.70 26.85 16.70
CA ASN A 207 17.76 25.42 17.02
C ASN A 207 17.15 24.59 15.87
N ILE A 208 15.98 25.00 15.35
CA ILE A 208 15.37 24.32 14.21
C ILE A 208 16.25 24.38 12.97
N GLN A 209 16.89 25.55 12.69
CA GLN A 209 17.83 25.67 11.58
C GLN A 209 19.09 24.82 11.76
N ALA A 210 19.58 24.68 12.99
CA ALA A 210 20.71 23.79 13.29
C ALA A 210 20.31 22.32 13.04
N LEU A 211 19.12 21.92 13.47
CA LEU A 211 18.62 20.57 13.28
C LEU A 211 18.36 20.25 11.80
N GLN A 212 17.75 21.17 11.05
CA GLN A 212 17.55 21.03 9.60
C GLN A 212 18.89 20.90 8.86
N ARG A 213 19.87 21.74 9.18
CA ARG A 213 21.23 21.67 8.58
C ARG A 213 21.94 20.37 8.93
N ALA A 214 21.87 19.92 10.17
CA ALA A 214 22.55 18.72 10.61
C ALA A 214 21.93 17.42 10.05
N THR A 215 20.62 17.38 9.85
CA THR A 215 19.89 16.20 9.36
C THR A 215 19.64 16.21 7.85
N GLY A 216 19.57 17.39 7.23
CA GLY A 216 19.11 17.57 5.85
C GLY A 216 17.63 17.25 5.67
N VAL A 217 16.81 17.46 6.70
CA VAL A 217 15.37 17.22 6.73
C VAL A 217 14.65 18.54 7.01
N ASP A 218 13.61 18.85 6.25
CA ASP A 218 12.78 20.01 6.49
C ASP A 218 11.87 19.76 7.71
N ILE A 219 11.85 20.72 8.60
CA ILE A 219 11.07 20.65 9.84
C ILE A 219 9.98 21.71 9.77
N LEU A 220 8.76 21.27 9.57
CA LEU A 220 7.60 22.13 9.45
C LEU A 220 6.94 22.27 10.83
N VAL A 221 6.81 23.50 11.26
CA VAL A 221 6.15 23.85 12.52
C VAL A 221 4.96 24.74 12.15
N ASP A 222 3.78 24.17 12.21
CA ASP A 222 2.51 24.85 11.96
C ASP A 222 1.79 25.19 13.27
N ASP A 223 0.59 25.76 13.16
CA ASP A 223 -0.23 26.13 14.32
C ASP A 223 -0.89 24.91 15.01
N THR A 224 -0.71 23.69 14.50
CA THR A 224 -1.27 22.48 15.12
C THR A 224 -0.64 22.27 16.49
N PRO A 225 -1.42 22.24 17.58
CA PRO A 225 -0.88 22.10 18.94
C PRO A 225 -0.18 20.74 19.10
N GLY A 226 0.98 20.75 19.78
CA GLY A 226 1.67 19.53 20.20
C GLY A 226 2.22 18.66 19.06
N MET A 227 2.43 19.20 17.86
CA MET A 227 2.95 18.43 16.72
C MET A 227 4.05 19.19 15.95
N ILE A 228 5.00 18.43 15.43
CA ILE A 228 5.99 18.88 14.44
C ILE A 228 6.01 17.86 13.31
N VAL A 229 6.14 18.35 12.08
CA VAL A 229 6.19 17.52 10.88
C VAL A 229 7.59 17.54 10.28
N LEU A 230 8.17 16.36 10.09
CA LEU A 230 9.43 16.16 9.38
C LEU A 230 9.14 15.83 7.92
N SER A 231 9.74 16.53 6.99
CA SER A 231 9.59 16.31 5.55
C SER A 231 10.94 16.03 4.89
N SER A 232 11.04 14.92 4.21
CA SER A 232 12.21 14.55 3.41
C SER A 232 11.88 13.40 2.46
N PHE A 233 12.46 13.41 1.27
CA PHE A 233 12.42 12.29 0.34
C PHE A 233 13.29 11.11 0.79
N ASP A 234 14.33 11.37 1.62
CA ASP A 234 15.20 10.33 2.18
C ASP A 234 14.58 9.78 3.49
N PRO A 235 14.05 8.54 3.49
CA PRO A 235 13.42 7.97 4.67
C PRO A 235 14.39 7.69 5.81
N VAL A 236 15.67 7.44 5.50
CA VAL A 236 16.72 7.21 6.51
C VAL A 236 17.03 8.51 7.23
N ARG A 237 17.24 9.61 6.50
CA ARG A 237 17.45 10.95 7.11
C ARG A 237 16.25 11.37 7.95
N ARG A 238 15.04 11.10 7.47
CA ARG A 238 13.82 11.40 8.23
C ARG A 238 13.75 10.63 9.54
N GLN A 239 14.19 9.37 9.54
CA GLN A 239 14.27 8.56 10.75
C GLN A 239 15.37 9.05 11.71
N VAL A 240 16.51 9.48 11.19
CA VAL A 240 17.58 10.13 11.98
C VAL A 240 17.07 11.41 12.65
N ALA A 241 16.36 12.26 11.90
CA ALA A 241 15.78 13.48 12.45
C ALA A 241 14.75 13.18 13.54
N ARG A 242 13.89 12.17 13.33
CA ARG A 242 12.92 11.71 14.31
C ARG A 242 13.61 11.25 15.61
N LEU A 243 14.57 10.33 15.48
CA LEU A 243 15.31 9.81 16.63
C LEU A 243 16.06 10.93 17.37
N SER A 244 16.64 11.87 16.62
CA SER A 244 17.32 13.01 17.20
C SER A 244 16.38 13.90 18.01
N LEU A 245 15.20 14.19 17.50
CA LEU A 245 14.17 14.93 18.23
C LEU A 245 13.71 14.19 19.49
N GLU A 246 13.44 12.89 19.39
CA GLU A 246 13.06 12.06 20.54
C GLU A 246 14.14 12.09 21.64
N MET A 247 15.42 12.01 21.26
CA MET A 247 16.55 12.10 22.19
C MET A 247 16.70 13.49 22.80
N LEU A 248 16.51 14.56 22.01
CA LEU A 248 16.58 15.94 22.48
C LEU A 248 15.43 16.28 23.43
N MET A 249 14.22 15.80 23.14
CA MET A 249 13.05 15.96 24.01
C MET A 249 13.25 15.24 25.35
N LYS A 250 13.80 14.03 25.33
CA LYS A 250 14.09 13.26 26.54
C LYS A 250 15.20 13.89 27.39
N ASP A 251 16.24 14.42 26.76
CA ASP A 251 17.37 15.10 27.44
C ASP A 251 16.99 16.49 27.96
N GLY A 252 16.04 17.15 27.29
CA GLY A 252 15.57 18.47 27.62
C GLY A 252 16.56 19.61 27.30
N ARG A 253 17.78 19.35 26.85
CA ARG A 253 18.78 20.37 26.47
C ARG A 253 18.80 20.54 24.96
N ILE A 254 18.23 21.65 24.48
CA ILE A 254 18.09 21.91 23.03
C ILE A 254 18.87 23.21 22.72
N HIS A 255 20.06 23.04 22.18
CA HIS A 255 20.90 24.11 21.65
C HIS A 255 21.81 23.59 20.53
N PRO A 256 22.30 24.42 19.59
CA PRO A 256 22.96 23.96 18.37
C PRO A 256 24.06 22.92 18.57
N GLY A 257 25.00 23.13 19.49
CA GLY A 257 26.06 22.16 19.76
C GLY A 257 25.54 20.80 20.26
N ARG A 258 24.49 20.79 21.09
CA ARG A 258 23.86 19.55 21.54
C ARG A 258 23.10 18.85 20.42
N ILE A 259 22.50 19.60 19.53
CA ILE A 259 21.77 19.08 18.34
C ILE A 259 22.76 18.31 17.44
N GLU A 260 23.93 18.89 17.13
CA GLU A 260 24.97 18.24 16.32
C GLU A 260 25.45 16.92 16.95
N GLU A 261 25.72 16.94 18.26
CA GLU A 261 26.10 15.74 19.01
C GLU A 261 25.05 14.64 18.95
N VAL A 262 23.80 15.00 19.19
CA VAL A 262 22.67 14.05 19.17
C VAL A 262 22.41 13.51 17.78
N VAL A 263 22.48 14.35 16.75
CA VAL A 263 22.34 13.92 15.36
C VAL A 263 23.46 12.95 14.97
N ALA A 264 24.72 13.24 15.36
CA ALA A 264 25.84 12.32 15.11
C ALA A 264 25.62 10.95 15.81
N LYS A 265 25.05 10.95 17.00
CA LYS A 265 24.72 9.73 17.74
C LYS A 265 23.57 8.98 17.10
N ALA A 266 22.52 9.68 16.70
CA ALA A 266 21.36 9.12 16.00
C ALA A 266 21.77 8.49 14.67
N ASN A 267 22.62 9.15 13.87
CA ASN A 267 23.15 8.59 12.63
C ASN A 267 23.86 7.25 12.88
N LYS A 268 24.76 7.18 13.86
CA LYS A 268 25.45 5.92 14.19
C LYS A 268 24.49 4.83 14.66
N GLN A 269 23.41 5.19 15.33
CA GLN A 269 22.43 4.23 15.82
C GLN A 269 21.57 3.70 14.66
N ILE A 270 21.10 4.58 13.78
CA ILE A 270 20.31 4.18 12.60
C ILE A 270 21.16 3.36 11.63
N ASP A 271 22.42 3.74 11.39
CA ASP A 271 23.33 2.96 10.54
C ASP A 271 23.49 1.52 11.05
N LYS A 272 23.71 1.33 12.36
CA LYS A 272 23.74 0.00 12.97
C LYS A 272 22.43 -0.76 12.81
N GLU A 273 21.31 -0.07 12.90
CA GLU A 273 19.98 -0.66 12.72
C GLU A 273 19.76 -1.07 11.27
N VAL A 274 20.20 -0.28 10.29
CA VAL A 274 20.19 -0.59 8.86
C VAL A 274 21.01 -1.85 8.58
N VAL A 275 22.28 -1.87 9.02
CA VAL A 275 23.15 -3.04 8.80
C VAL A 275 22.51 -4.31 9.38
N ARG A 276 22.03 -4.23 10.62
CA ARG A 276 21.38 -5.37 11.27
C ARG A 276 20.12 -5.82 10.52
N ALA A 277 19.29 -4.88 10.08
CA ALA A 277 18.06 -5.21 9.36
C ALA A 277 18.34 -5.95 8.04
N GLY A 278 19.36 -5.55 7.29
CA GLY A 278 19.77 -6.26 6.06
C GLY A 278 20.34 -7.65 6.34
N GLU A 279 21.16 -7.81 7.38
CA GLU A 279 21.70 -9.10 7.79
C GLU A 279 20.60 -10.05 8.30
N ASP A 280 19.65 -9.53 9.09
CA ASP A 280 18.51 -10.30 9.61
C ASP A 280 17.60 -10.77 8.47
N ALA A 281 17.33 -9.93 7.46
CA ALA A 281 16.55 -10.28 6.28
C ALA A 281 17.20 -11.42 5.47
N ALA A 282 18.51 -11.35 5.24
CA ALA A 282 19.24 -12.42 4.56
C ALA A 282 19.23 -13.74 5.36
N ARG A 283 19.33 -13.65 6.68
CA ARG A 283 19.26 -14.80 7.58
C ARG A 283 17.87 -15.44 7.61
N GLU A 284 16.83 -14.61 7.63
CA GLU A 284 15.42 -15.06 7.64
C GLU A 284 15.09 -15.92 6.41
N ILE A 285 15.53 -15.50 5.24
CA ILE A 285 15.32 -16.29 4.00
C ILE A 285 16.34 -17.43 3.79
N GLY A 286 17.34 -17.56 4.68
CA GLY A 286 18.33 -18.63 4.66
C GLY A 286 19.36 -18.50 3.53
N VAL A 287 19.75 -17.27 3.13
CA VAL A 287 20.78 -17.04 2.12
C VAL A 287 22.02 -16.40 2.73
N ALA A 288 23.19 -16.75 2.17
CA ALA A 288 24.49 -16.21 2.57
C ALA A 288 25.29 -15.75 1.34
N GLY A 289 26.30 -14.90 1.57
CA GLY A 289 27.21 -14.47 0.51
C GLY A 289 26.73 -13.25 -0.27
N ILE A 290 25.71 -12.53 0.21
CA ILE A 290 25.34 -11.24 -0.33
C ILE A 290 26.38 -10.20 0.15
N PRO A 291 26.93 -9.36 -0.74
CA PRO A 291 27.86 -8.30 -0.36
C PRO A 291 27.28 -7.34 0.69
N LYS A 292 28.10 -6.92 1.64
CA LYS A 292 27.66 -6.04 2.75
C LYS A 292 27.04 -4.73 2.26
N GLU A 293 27.55 -4.18 1.17
CA GLU A 293 27.05 -2.96 0.56
C GLU A 293 25.58 -3.12 0.11
N LEU A 294 25.25 -4.27 -0.49
CA LEU A 294 23.87 -4.56 -0.89
C LEU A 294 22.97 -4.85 0.31
N LEU A 295 23.50 -5.56 1.34
CA LEU A 295 22.75 -5.77 2.58
C LEU A 295 22.45 -4.45 3.29
N HIS A 296 23.34 -3.47 3.22
CA HIS A 296 23.06 -2.12 3.73
C HIS A 296 21.88 -1.47 3.00
N LEU A 297 21.87 -1.51 1.67
CA LEU A 297 20.76 -0.98 0.86
C LEU A 297 19.43 -1.68 1.16
N VAL A 298 19.47 -3.02 1.30
CA VAL A 298 18.30 -3.80 1.74
C VAL A 298 17.83 -3.35 3.12
N GLY A 299 18.74 -3.09 4.04
CA GLY A 299 18.43 -2.60 5.38
C GLY A 299 17.77 -1.21 5.40
N GLU A 300 18.17 -0.31 4.49
CA GLU A 300 17.54 1.01 4.34
C GLU A 300 16.03 0.91 3.99
N LEU A 301 15.62 -0.17 3.29
CA LEU A 301 14.23 -0.44 2.94
C LEU A 301 13.32 -0.64 4.17
N LYS A 302 13.90 -0.92 5.35
CA LYS A 302 13.16 -0.96 6.62
C LYS A 302 12.39 0.33 6.90
N PHE A 303 12.92 1.44 6.47
CA PHE A 303 12.34 2.77 6.72
C PHE A 303 11.51 3.27 5.54
N ARG A 304 11.41 2.50 4.46
CA ARG A 304 10.67 2.86 3.26
C ARG A 304 9.34 2.11 3.19
N THR A 305 8.30 2.87 2.92
CA THR A 305 6.96 2.33 2.64
C THR A 305 6.61 2.63 1.19
N SER A 306 6.17 1.63 0.45
CA SER A 306 5.71 1.76 -0.93
C SER A 306 4.42 0.97 -1.08
N TYR A 307 3.40 1.54 -1.73
CA TYR A 307 2.07 0.92 -1.88
C TYR A 307 1.47 0.41 -0.55
N GLY A 308 1.72 1.15 0.55
CA GLY A 308 1.20 0.80 1.87
C GLY A 308 1.93 -0.31 2.62
N GLN A 309 2.93 -0.93 2.01
CA GLN A 309 3.72 -2.00 2.62
C GLN A 309 5.13 -1.52 2.97
N ASN A 310 5.70 -2.08 4.02
CA ASN A 310 7.13 -1.92 4.29
C ASN A 310 7.93 -2.71 3.25
N VAL A 311 8.81 -2.03 2.51
CA VAL A 311 9.51 -2.63 1.37
C VAL A 311 10.44 -3.77 1.80
N LEU A 312 11.12 -3.67 2.95
CA LEU A 312 11.96 -4.76 3.46
C LEU A 312 11.14 -6.01 3.76
N LYS A 313 10.02 -5.84 4.46
CA LYS A 313 9.12 -6.95 4.80
C LYS A 313 8.55 -7.60 3.54
N HIS A 314 8.11 -6.79 2.59
CA HIS A 314 7.67 -7.26 1.27
C HIS A 314 8.75 -8.09 0.59
N SER A 315 9.99 -7.59 0.52
CA SER A 315 11.10 -8.30 -0.14
C SER A 315 11.43 -9.63 0.53
N THR A 316 11.36 -9.72 1.87
CA THR A 316 11.59 -10.99 2.59
C THR A 316 10.46 -11.99 2.36
N GLU A 317 9.21 -11.57 2.46
CA GLU A 317 8.03 -12.41 2.20
C GLU A 317 8.03 -12.94 0.75
N MET A 318 8.27 -12.06 -0.21
CA MET A 318 8.39 -12.43 -1.62
C MET A 318 9.53 -13.41 -1.89
N ALA A 319 10.70 -13.23 -1.24
CA ALA A 319 11.82 -14.14 -1.40
C ALA A 319 11.53 -15.54 -0.82
N GLN A 320 10.76 -15.64 0.25
CA GLN A 320 10.30 -16.94 0.80
C GLN A 320 9.35 -17.63 -0.18
N ILE A 321 8.33 -16.93 -0.69
CA ILE A 321 7.36 -17.47 -1.65
C ILE A 321 8.05 -17.88 -2.95
N ALA A 322 8.90 -17.01 -3.51
CA ALA A 322 9.64 -17.30 -4.73
C ALA A 322 10.58 -18.51 -4.56
N GLY A 323 11.17 -18.67 -3.38
CA GLY A 323 11.99 -19.84 -3.04
C GLY A 323 11.19 -21.15 -3.03
N LEU A 324 9.95 -21.13 -2.52
CA LEU A 324 9.07 -22.30 -2.57
C LEU A 324 8.68 -22.65 -4.00
N ILE A 325 8.28 -21.66 -4.80
CA ILE A 325 7.96 -21.87 -6.22
C ILE A 325 9.17 -22.42 -7.00
N ALA A 326 10.35 -21.86 -6.75
CA ALA A 326 11.58 -22.32 -7.40
C ALA A 326 11.89 -23.82 -7.08
N ALA A 327 11.65 -24.24 -5.84
CA ALA A 327 11.81 -25.64 -5.45
C ALA A 327 10.84 -26.56 -6.20
N GLU A 328 9.58 -26.16 -6.35
CA GLU A 328 8.56 -26.95 -7.05
C GLU A 328 8.86 -27.11 -8.56
N ILE A 329 9.38 -26.06 -9.21
CA ILE A 329 9.70 -26.11 -10.65
C ILE A 329 11.13 -26.57 -10.95
N GLY A 330 11.93 -26.93 -9.92
CA GLY A 330 13.32 -27.39 -10.06
C GLY A 330 14.31 -26.29 -10.46
N ALA A 331 14.01 -25.01 -10.15
CA ALA A 331 14.92 -23.89 -10.38
C ALA A 331 15.92 -23.72 -9.21
N ASP A 332 16.99 -22.95 -9.43
CA ASP A 332 17.97 -22.65 -8.37
C ASP A 332 17.35 -21.73 -7.29
N VAL A 333 16.90 -22.36 -6.22
CA VAL A 333 16.26 -21.72 -5.06
C VAL A 333 17.11 -20.59 -4.47
N ARG A 334 18.44 -20.77 -4.43
CA ARG A 334 19.34 -19.76 -3.86
C ARG A 334 19.38 -18.51 -4.72
N THR A 335 19.57 -18.67 -6.03
CA THR A 335 19.59 -17.56 -6.98
C THR A 335 18.27 -16.81 -6.97
N VAL A 336 17.14 -17.52 -6.98
CA VAL A 336 15.79 -16.92 -6.93
C VAL A 336 15.59 -16.14 -5.64
N LYS A 337 15.91 -16.71 -4.48
CA LYS A 337 15.77 -16.01 -3.18
C LYS A 337 16.62 -14.75 -3.11
N ILE A 338 17.87 -14.78 -3.58
CA ILE A 338 18.74 -13.60 -3.58
C ILE A 338 18.19 -12.53 -4.52
N ALA A 339 17.84 -12.91 -5.75
CA ALA A 339 17.29 -11.98 -6.74
C ALA A 339 16.00 -11.30 -6.21
N THR A 340 15.10 -12.09 -5.62
CA THR A 340 13.84 -11.59 -5.07
C THR A 340 14.07 -10.72 -3.82
N LEU A 341 15.02 -11.04 -2.93
CA LEU A 341 15.34 -10.14 -1.82
C LEU A 341 15.85 -8.79 -2.30
N LEU A 342 16.62 -8.78 -3.40
CA LEU A 342 17.29 -7.59 -3.94
C LEU A 342 16.47 -6.84 -4.99
N HIS A 343 15.33 -7.37 -5.46
CA HIS A 343 14.57 -6.80 -6.58
C HIS A 343 14.23 -5.33 -6.41
N ASP A 344 13.88 -4.95 -5.20
CA ASP A 344 13.44 -3.60 -4.83
C ASP A 344 14.54 -2.74 -4.17
N MET A 345 15.79 -3.24 -4.06
CA MET A 345 16.84 -2.50 -3.35
C MET A 345 17.16 -1.13 -3.97
N GLY A 346 16.95 -0.99 -5.27
CA GLY A 346 17.13 0.29 -5.96
C GLY A 346 16.22 1.40 -5.40
N LYS A 347 15.09 1.06 -4.80
CA LYS A 347 14.21 2.03 -4.12
C LYS A 347 14.93 2.76 -2.98
N ALA A 348 15.94 2.17 -2.34
CA ALA A 348 16.72 2.81 -1.30
C ALA A 348 17.46 4.07 -1.80
N VAL A 349 17.79 4.14 -3.09
CA VAL A 349 18.62 5.21 -3.66
C VAL A 349 17.94 6.06 -4.75
N THR A 350 16.67 5.80 -5.09
CA THR A 350 15.93 6.56 -6.12
C THR A 350 15.82 8.06 -5.83
N HIS A 351 15.97 8.49 -4.59
CA HIS A 351 16.00 9.91 -4.21
C HIS A 351 17.38 10.56 -4.46
N LYS A 352 18.43 9.77 -4.77
CA LYS A 352 19.80 10.22 -5.04
C LYS A 352 20.24 9.98 -6.49
N MET A 353 19.57 9.06 -7.19
CA MET A 353 19.93 8.63 -8.54
C MET A 353 18.74 8.73 -9.47
N GLU A 354 18.93 9.29 -10.65
CA GLU A 354 17.91 9.32 -11.70
C GLU A 354 17.79 7.95 -12.37
N GLY A 355 16.56 7.47 -12.56
CA GLY A 355 16.28 6.22 -13.22
C GLY A 355 15.23 5.36 -12.54
N LYS A 356 14.85 4.27 -13.17
CA LYS A 356 13.93 3.30 -12.61
C LYS A 356 14.66 2.42 -11.59
N HIS A 357 14.02 2.12 -10.46
CA HIS A 357 14.63 1.40 -9.35
C HIS A 357 15.20 0.02 -9.73
N HIS A 358 14.55 -0.72 -10.65
CA HIS A 358 15.04 -2.00 -11.11
C HIS A 358 16.34 -1.91 -11.93
N HIS A 359 16.48 -0.92 -12.81
CA HIS A 359 17.73 -0.68 -13.51
C HIS A 359 18.85 -0.25 -12.56
N ILE A 360 18.57 0.67 -11.62
CA ILE A 360 19.51 1.09 -10.59
C ILE A 360 19.94 -0.12 -9.74
N GLY A 361 18.95 -0.95 -9.32
CA GLY A 361 19.19 -2.16 -8.54
C GLY A 361 20.10 -3.15 -9.28
N ALA A 362 19.80 -3.45 -10.53
CA ALA A 362 20.61 -4.34 -11.36
C ALA A 362 22.05 -3.83 -11.56
N GLU A 363 22.22 -2.52 -11.78
CA GLU A 363 23.55 -1.91 -11.90
C GLU A 363 24.36 -2.03 -10.60
N LEU A 364 23.75 -1.78 -9.47
CA LEU A 364 24.39 -1.94 -8.15
C LEU A 364 24.76 -3.41 -7.88
N ALA A 365 23.89 -4.37 -8.25
CA ALA A 365 24.16 -5.79 -8.14
C ALA A 365 25.35 -6.21 -9.01
N ARG A 366 25.45 -5.74 -10.26
CA ARG A 366 26.61 -5.99 -11.16
C ARG A 366 27.90 -5.40 -10.59
N LYS A 367 27.86 -4.15 -10.10
CA LYS A 367 29.02 -3.51 -9.46
C LYS A 367 29.49 -4.26 -8.22
N ALA A 368 28.60 -4.87 -7.47
CA ALA A 368 28.90 -5.67 -6.30
C ALA A 368 29.34 -7.12 -6.65
N GLY A 369 29.41 -7.48 -7.94
CA GLY A 369 29.92 -8.79 -8.41
C GLY A 369 28.93 -9.94 -8.30
N LEU A 370 27.63 -9.69 -8.26
CA LEU A 370 26.62 -10.76 -8.33
C LEU A 370 26.53 -11.36 -9.75
N SER A 371 26.04 -12.59 -9.82
CA SER A 371 25.89 -13.30 -11.11
C SER A 371 24.90 -12.57 -12.02
N GLU A 372 25.12 -12.68 -13.35
CA GLU A 372 24.23 -12.04 -14.34
C GLU A 372 22.79 -12.54 -14.25
N ALA A 373 22.58 -13.79 -13.85
CA ALA A 373 21.24 -14.34 -13.62
C ALA A 373 20.48 -13.56 -12.54
N ILE A 374 21.16 -13.20 -11.43
CA ILE A 374 20.56 -12.38 -10.36
C ILE A 374 20.33 -10.95 -10.88
N CYS A 375 21.31 -10.36 -11.57
CA CYS A 375 21.21 -9.01 -12.08
C CYS A 375 20.07 -8.86 -13.09
N HIS A 376 19.95 -9.80 -14.02
CA HIS A 376 18.87 -9.85 -14.99
C HIS A 376 17.50 -10.01 -14.34
N ALA A 377 17.38 -10.89 -13.32
CA ALA A 377 16.13 -11.06 -12.59
C ALA A 377 15.70 -9.78 -11.86
N ILE A 378 16.66 -9.00 -11.30
CA ILE A 378 16.39 -7.69 -10.69
C ILE A 378 15.96 -6.67 -11.75
N GLU A 379 16.53 -6.71 -12.95
CA GLU A 379 16.25 -5.77 -14.02
C GLU A 379 14.90 -6.00 -14.70
N ALA A 380 14.47 -7.26 -14.75
CA ALA A 380 13.28 -7.71 -15.48
C ALA A 380 11.96 -7.60 -14.71
N HIS A 381 11.99 -7.29 -13.38
CA HIS A 381 10.77 -7.23 -12.57
C HIS A 381 9.93 -5.95 -12.77
#